data_b55333e0d109933d39a4e45f85cfce07
#
_entry.id   b55333e0d109933d39a4e45f85cfce07
#
_cell.length_a   1.000
_cell.length_b   1.000
_cell.length_c   1.000
_cell.angle_alpha   90.00
_cell.angle_beta   90.00
_cell.angle_gamma   90.00
#
_symmetry.space_group_name_H-M   'P 1'
#
loop_
_entity.id
_entity.type
_entity.pdbx_description
1 polymer ?
#
loop_
_entity_poly.entity_id
_entity_poly.type
_entity_poly.pdbx_seq_one_letter_code
_entity_poly.pdbx_strand_id
1 'polypeptide(L)'
;ASQNTFVTMLTITPHATASSATMAFTGSITAAGATLKAAGKETIYVPATAMYPATTNGCAALTQVEITADRPELKCLDFDPSSDENAQFTVAFPKSWNAGTITFRAFFTVSGTNTGTVKWELAGVSQSDTGVIDTAFGTAIGPTAKAHTGDSGDIDITAESGAVTISGAGDDELTFFNIQRDTDDDNQTGDARLLGIQIFYTTDAANDA
;
A
#
# COMPACT_ATOMS: atom_id res chain seq x y z
N ALA A 1 -35.11 -11.15 -48.23
CA ALA A 1 -34.00 -11.43 -47.33
C ALA A 1 -34.56 -11.49 -45.90
N SER A 2 -34.55 -12.67 -45.31
CA SER A 2 -35.02 -12.91 -43.94
C SER A 2 -33.98 -12.33 -42.99
N GLN A 3 -34.33 -11.32 -42.20
CA GLN A 3 -33.51 -10.90 -41.08
C GLN A 3 -33.66 -11.94 -39.96
N ASN A 4 -32.59 -12.65 -39.72
CA ASN A 4 -32.51 -13.55 -38.59
C ASN A 4 -32.22 -12.72 -37.33
N THR A 5 -33.27 -12.34 -36.63
CA THR A 5 -33.13 -11.61 -35.36
C THR A 5 -32.92 -12.64 -34.26
N PHE A 6 -31.66 -12.87 -33.91
CA PHE A 6 -31.33 -13.65 -32.71
C PHE A 6 -31.52 -12.73 -31.49
N VAL A 7 -32.62 -12.89 -30.80
CA VAL A 7 -32.76 -12.34 -29.45
C VAL A 7 -32.33 -13.45 -28.48
N THR A 8 -31.06 -13.46 -28.15
CA THR A 8 -30.58 -14.33 -27.07
C THR A 8 -30.71 -13.57 -25.76
N MET A 9 -31.78 -13.84 -25.04
CA MET A 9 -31.89 -13.41 -23.66
C MET A 9 -31.12 -14.41 -22.79
N LEU A 10 -29.92 -14.03 -22.32
CA LEU A 10 -29.23 -14.77 -21.29
C LEU A 10 -29.86 -14.43 -19.94
N THR A 11 -30.68 -15.31 -19.42
CA THR A 11 -31.19 -15.18 -18.05
C THR A 11 -30.26 -15.95 -17.13
N ILE A 12 -29.49 -15.26 -16.31
CA ILE A 12 -28.70 -15.87 -15.25
C ILE A 12 -29.58 -15.95 -14.02
N THR A 13 -29.98 -17.15 -13.65
CA THR A 13 -30.65 -17.39 -12.38
C THR A 13 -29.59 -17.54 -11.30
N PRO A 14 -29.55 -16.69 -10.26
CA PRO A 14 -28.57 -16.85 -9.20
C PRO A 14 -28.78 -18.19 -8.49
N HIS A 15 -27.71 -18.95 -8.33
CA HIS A 15 -27.73 -20.17 -7.52
C HIS A 15 -27.87 -19.80 -6.04
N ALA A 16 -28.56 -20.60 -5.26
CA ALA A 16 -28.80 -20.37 -3.83
C ALA A 16 -27.51 -20.28 -2.96
N THR A 17 -26.37 -20.65 -3.53
CA THR A 17 -25.03 -20.46 -2.96
C THR A 17 -24.21 -19.62 -3.91
N ALA A 18 -24.07 -18.33 -3.63
CA ALA A 18 -23.37 -17.34 -4.46
C ALA A 18 -21.89 -17.65 -4.76
N SER A 19 -21.27 -18.56 -4.03
CA SER A 19 -19.86 -18.95 -4.18
C SER A 19 -19.55 -19.95 -5.29
N SER A 20 -20.56 -20.48 -5.99
CA SER A 20 -20.38 -21.61 -6.92
C SER A 20 -20.84 -21.35 -8.35
N ALA A 21 -21.25 -20.13 -8.71
CA ALA A 21 -21.63 -19.80 -10.07
C ALA A 21 -20.39 -19.43 -10.90
N THR A 22 -19.93 -20.32 -11.77
CA THR A 22 -18.87 -20.05 -12.73
C THR A 22 -19.49 -19.90 -14.12
N MET A 23 -19.25 -18.77 -14.78
CA MET A 23 -19.62 -18.58 -16.18
C MET A 23 -18.36 -18.58 -17.03
N ALA A 24 -18.21 -19.56 -17.91
CA ALA A 24 -17.11 -19.65 -18.85
C ALA A 24 -17.55 -19.15 -20.23
N PHE A 25 -16.84 -18.18 -20.78
CA PHE A 25 -17.03 -17.70 -22.15
C PHE A 25 -15.85 -18.11 -23.01
N THR A 26 -16.12 -18.74 -24.16
CA THR A 26 -15.10 -19.12 -25.13
C THR A 26 -14.89 -18.08 -26.25
N GLY A 27 -15.37 -16.86 -26.07
CA GLY A 27 -15.28 -15.76 -27.03
C GLY A 27 -15.19 -14.40 -26.33
N SER A 28 -15.05 -13.32 -27.11
CA SER A 28 -15.03 -11.96 -26.58
C SER A 28 -16.42 -11.56 -26.06
N ILE A 29 -16.47 -11.04 -24.84
CA ILE A 29 -17.66 -10.42 -24.30
C ILE A 29 -17.62 -8.94 -24.69
N THR A 30 -18.54 -8.52 -25.55
CA THR A 30 -18.74 -7.12 -25.89
C THR A 30 -20.08 -6.65 -25.31
N ALA A 31 -20.06 -5.73 -24.39
CA ALA A 31 -21.26 -5.07 -23.89
C ALA A 31 -21.39 -3.71 -24.60
N ALA A 32 -22.31 -3.58 -25.55
CA ALA A 32 -22.59 -2.30 -26.17
C ALA A 32 -23.18 -1.34 -25.13
N GLY A 33 -22.41 -0.34 -24.73
CA GLY A 33 -22.84 0.74 -23.81
C GLY A 33 -22.71 0.41 -22.31
N ALA A 34 -22.15 -0.75 -21.93
CA ALA A 34 -21.84 -1.07 -20.54
C ALA A 34 -20.32 -1.24 -20.36
N THR A 35 -19.76 -0.52 -19.41
CA THR A 35 -18.36 -0.69 -19.00
C THR A 35 -18.27 -1.96 -18.15
N LEU A 36 -17.51 -2.94 -18.62
CA LEU A 36 -17.11 -4.06 -17.75
C LEU A 36 -16.05 -3.51 -16.78
N LYS A 37 -16.44 -3.28 -15.55
CA LYS A 37 -15.51 -2.92 -14.49
C LYS A 37 -14.79 -4.18 -14.02
N ALA A 38 -13.48 -4.21 -14.19
CA ALA A 38 -12.64 -5.22 -13.56
C ALA A 38 -12.27 -4.69 -12.17
N ALA A 39 -13.01 -5.11 -11.15
CA ALA A 39 -12.61 -4.84 -9.77
C ALA A 39 -11.51 -5.81 -9.37
N GLY A 40 -10.43 -5.29 -8.82
CA GLY A 40 -9.28 -6.09 -8.38
C GLY A 40 -8.43 -5.34 -7.37
N LYS A 41 -7.47 -6.06 -6.80
CA LYS A 41 -6.47 -5.48 -5.90
C LYS A 41 -5.17 -5.33 -6.67
N GLU A 42 -4.66 -4.10 -6.71
CA GLU A 42 -3.41 -3.74 -7.37
C GLU A 42 -2.37 -3.33 -6.34
N THR A 43 -1.10 -3.26 -6.75
CA THR A 43 0.02 -3.00 -5.85
C THR A 43 0.92 -1.90 -6.38
N ILE A 44 1.26 -0.95 -5.51
CA ILE A 44 2.32 0.03 -5.72
C ILE A 44 3.44 -0.27 -4.73
N TYR A 45 4.68 -0.43 -5.20
CA TYR A 45 5.84 -0.50 -4.32
C TYR A 45 6.50 0.88 -4.22
N VAL A 46 6.66 1.36 -2.99
CA VAL A 46 7.36 2.62 -2.68
C VAL A 46 8.65 2.27 -1.93
N PRO A 47 9.83 2.38 -2.56
CA PRO A 47 11.09 2.13 -1.90
C PRO A 47 11.43 3.26 -0.92
N ALA A 48 12.24 2.98 0.10
CA ALA A 48 12.72 3.99 1.05
C ALA A 48 13.46 5.16 0.35
N THR A 49 14.05 4.91 -0.82
CA THR A 49 14.70 5.93 -1.65
C THR A 49 13.74 7.00 -2.21
N ALA A 50 12.45 6.72 -2.24
CA ALA A 50 11.41 7.68 -2.64
C ALA A 50 10.79 8.41 -1.44
N MET A 51 11.28 8.14 -0.24
CA MET A 51 10.80 8.73 1.00
C MET A 51 11.83 9.72 1.56
N TYR A 52 11.38 10.61 2.42
CA TYR A 52 12.22 11.58 3.11
C TYR A 52 11.79 11.73 4.57
N PRO A 53 12.74 11.95 5.52
CA PRO A 53 12.42 12.21 6.91
C PRO A 53 11.50 13.43 7.06
N ALA A 54 10.52 13.35 7.95
CA ALA A 54 9.74 14.52 8.32
C ALA A 54 10.64 15.59 9.02
N THR A 55 10.29 16.86 8.90
CA THR A 55 11.07 17.92 9.57
C THR A 55 10.95 17.84 11.08
N THR A 56 9.77 17.45 11.57
CA THR A 56 9.51 17.23 13.01
C THR A 56 9.40 15.75 13.26
N ASN A 57 10.13 15.24 14.23
CA ASN A 57 10.19 13.81 14.56
C ASN A 57 10.49 12.93 13.33
N GLY A 58 11.40 13.39 12.48
CA GLY A 58 11.80 12.62 11.30
C GLY A 58 12.81 11.54 11.65
N CYS A 59 12.76 10.44 10.95
CA CYS A 59 13.76 9.38 11.01
C CYS A 59 15.13 9.88 10.50
N ALA A 60 16.16 9.05 10.58
CA ALA A 60 17.46 9.36 10.02
C ALA A 60 17.42 9.56 8.50
N ALA A 61 18.37 10.32 7.96
CA ALA A 61 18.50 10.50 6.51
C ALA A 61 18.77 9.18 5.80
N LEU A 62 18.36 9.10 4.52
CA LEU A 62 18.59 7.92 3.69
C LEU A 62 20.05 7.47 3.72
N THR A 63 20.29 6.24 4.12
CA THR A 63 21.62 5.64 4.20
C THR A 63 21.79 4.47 3.24
N GLN A 64 23.05 4.12 2.98
CA GLN A 64 23.44 2.92 2.29
C GLN A 64 24.21 2.04 3.24
N VAL A 65 23.79 0.77 3.37
CA VAL A 65 24.42 -0.19 4.27
C VAL A 65 24.92 -1.38 3.46
N GLU A 66 26.21 -1.64 3.53
CA GLU A 66 26.85 -2.86 3.05
C GLU A 66 26.97 -3.83 4.23
N ILE A 67 26.33 -5.00 4.12
CA ILE A 67 26.45 -6.05 5.14
C ILE A 67 27.69 -6.91 4.88
N THR A 68 27.91 -7.24 3.62
CA THR A 68 29.08 -8.02 3.17
C THR A 68 29.46 -7.57 1.77
N ALA A 69 30.73 -7.36 1.51
CA ALA A 69 31.26 -6.95 0.21
C ALA A 69 30.76 -7.86 -0.95
N ASP A 70 30.54 -7.26 -2.10
CA ASP A 70 30.08 -7.93 -3.34
C ASP A 70 28.69 -8.62 -3.20
N ARG A 71 27.83 -8.14 -2.30
CA ARG A 71 26.46 -8.59 -2.09
C ARG A 71 25.47 -7.44 -2.18
N PRO A 72 24.13 -7.72 -2.20
CA PRO A 72 23.14 -6.65 -2.20
C PRO A 72 23.33 -5.69 -1.02
N GLU A 73 23.36 -4.40 -1.34
CA GLU A 73 23.40 -3.34 -0.35
C GLU A 73 22.00 -2.80 -0.08
N LEU A 74 21.78 -2.32 1.14
CA LEU A 74 20.51 -1.75 1.55
C LEU A 74 20.52 -0.24 1.31
N LYS A 75 19.42 0.29 0.78
CA LYS A 75 19.04 1.70 0.86
C LYS A 75 17.88 1.80 1.83
N CYS A 76 18.09 2.41 2.99
CA CYS A 76 17.11 2.41 4.07
C CYS A 76 17.00 3.76 4.76
N LEU A 77 15.87 3.94 5.42
CA LEU A 77 15.66 4.97 6.43
C LEU A 77 15.67 4.28 7.78
N ASP A 78 16.51 4.76 8.70
CA ASP A 78 16.65 4.20 10.04
C ASP A 78 15.75 4.98 11.01
N PHE A 79 14.91 4.25 11.75
CA PHE A 79 13.97 4.76 12.74
C PHE A 79 14.41 4.35 14.14
N ASP A 80 14.61 5.33 15.01
CA ASP A 80 15.09 5.14 16.38
C ASP A 80 14.09 4.34 17.24
N PRO A 81 14.56 3.50 18.18
CA PRO A 81 13.68 2.72 19.06
C PRO A 81 13.11 3.50 20.25
N SER A 82 13.52 4.74 20.48
CA SER A 82 13.19 5.47 21.71
C SER A 82 12.11 6.54 21.53
N SER A 83 11.71 6.83 20.33
CA SER A 83 10.67 7.82 20.00
C SER A 83 10.01 7.51 18.67
N ASP A 84 8.76 7.90 18.53
CA ASP A 84 8.05 7.81 17.27
C ASP A 84 8.70 8.71 16.23
N GLU A 85 9.13 8.12 15.15
CA GLU A 85 9.75 8.81 14.04
C GLU A 85 8.97 8.61 12.75
N ASN A 86 9.12 9.57 11.82
CA ASN A 86 8.27 9.71 10.66
C ASN A 86 9.09 9.90 9.38
N ALA A 87 8.60 9.31 8.28
CA ALA A 87 9.03 9.64 6.93
C ALA A 87 7.80 9.89 6.04
N GLN A 88 7.98 10.73 5.02
CA GLN A 88 6.90 11.10 4.12
C GLN A 88 7.25 10.74 2.67
N PHE A 89 6.21 10.54 1.87
CA PHE A 89 6.29 10.33 0.44
C PHE A 89 4.97 10.68 -0.23
N THR A 90 4.93 10.69 -1.56
CA THR A 90 3.72 10.98 -2.32
C THR A 90 3.43 9.88 -3.34
N VAL A 91 2.14 9.67 -3.62
CA VAL A 91 1.65 8.78 -4.68
C VAL A 91 0.56 9.51 -5.45
N ALA A 92 0.64 9.48 -6.77
CA ALA A 92 -0.50 9.76 -7.65
C ALA A 92 -1.11 8.39 -8.03
N PHE A 93 -2.29 8.10 -7.54
CA PHE A 93 -2.98 6.85 -7.88
C PHE A 93 -3.47 6.89 -9.33
N PRO A 94 -3.51 5.71 -10.00
CA PRO A 94 -4.13 5.62 -11.32
C PRO A 94 -5.63 5.91 -11.23
N LYS A 95 -6.23 6.42 -12.31
CA LYS A 95 -7.68 6.70 -12.40
C LYS A 95 -8.57 5.47 -12.20
N SER A 96 -7.99 4.30 -12.39
CA SER A 96 -8.65 3.02 -12.09
C SER A 96 -8.84 2.75 -10.59
N TRP A 97 -8.21 3.52 -9.71
CA TRP A 97 -8.43 3.42 -8.27
C TRP A 97 -9.85 3.85 -7.90
N ASN A 98 -10.50 3.11 -7.03
CA ASN A 98 -11.88 3.38 -6.60
C ASN A 98 -12.00 4.51 -5.55
N ALA A 99 -10.92 5.25 -5.29
CA ALA A 99 -10.82 6.28 -4.25
C ALA A 99 -11.23 5.81 -2.84
N GLY A 100 -11.13 4.50 -2.61
CA GLY A 100 -11.45 3.87 -1.33
C GLY A 100 -10.25 3.76 -0.39
N THR A 101 -10.42 2.97 0.67
CA THR A 101 -9.33 2.66 1.59
C THR A 101 -8.25 1.82 0.92
N ILE A 102 -7.03 1.96 1.42
CA ILE A 102 -5.89 1.13 1.04
C ILE A 102 -5.47 0.24 2.21
N THR A 103 -4.61 -0.73 1.93
CA THR A 103 -3.84 -1.46 2.94
C THR A 103 -2.37 -1.44 2.55
N PHE A 104 -1.48 -1.77 3.48
CA PHE A 104 -0.05 -1.82 3.17
C PHE A 104 0.66 -2.93 3.94
N ARG A 105 1.89 -3.23 3.53
CA ARG A 105 2.89 -3.97 4.32
C ARG A 105 4.24 -3.29 4.21
N ALA A 106 5.03 -3.37 5.26
CA ALA A 106 6.39 -2.85 5.31
C ALA A 106 7.42 -3.96 5.08
N PHE A 107 8.49 -3.60 4.39
CA PHE A 107 9.72 -4.37 4.26
C PHE A 107 10.80 -3.66 5.06
N PHE A 108 11.39 -4.34 6.03
CA PHE A 108 12.39 -3.75 6.90
C PHE A 108 13.42 -4.78 7.36
N THR A 109 14.46 -4.32 7.99
CA THR A 109 15.40 -5.09 8.79
C THR A 109 15.72 -4.31 10.06
N VAL A 110 16.59 -4.82 10.90
CA VAL A 110 17.00 -4.17 12.15
C VAL A 110 18.52 -4.03 12.20
N SER A 111 19.00 -2.96 12.84
CA SER A 111 20.43 -2.72 13.03
C SER A 111 21.05 -3.56 14.14
N GLY A 112 20.77 -4.87 14.18
CA GLY A 112 21.29 -5.74 15.23
C GLY A 112 20.64 -7.10 15.25
N THR A 113 20.74 -7.79 16.39
CA THR A 113 20.26 -9.17 16.56
C THR A 113 19.15 -9.28 17.62
N ASN A 114 18.58 -8.17 18.07
CA ASN A 114 17.45 -8.19 19.00
C ASN A 114 16.19 -8.71 18.30
N THR A 115 15.49 -9.66 18.92
CA THR A 115 14.29 -10.30 18.38
C THR A 115 12.99 -9.57 18.73
N GLY A 116 13.08 -8.36 19.24
CA GLY A 116 11.91 -7.52 19.52
C GLY A 116 11.02 -7.26 18.30
N THR A 117 9.84 -6.80 18.55
CA THR A 117 8.85 -6.46 17.51
C THR A 117 8.99 -5.02 17.04
N VAL A 118 8.71 -4.76 15.76
CA VAL A 118 8.62 -3.42 15.17
C VAL A 118 7.17 -3.17 14.74
N LYS A 119 6.64 -2.02 15.12
CA LYS A 119 5.31 -1.55 14.72
C LYS A 119 5.42 -0.44 13.70
N TRP A 120 4.80 -0.63 12.54
CA TRP A 120 4.69 0.36 11.47
C TRP A 120 3.26 0.84 11.32
N GLU A 121 3.07 2.15 11.09
CA GLU A 121 1.77 2.73 10.83
C GLU A 121 1.83 3.71 9.65
N LEU A 122 0.72 3.82 8.91
CA LEU A 122 0.59 4.66 7.73
C LEU A 122 -0.65 5.53 7.84
N ALA A 123 -0.49 6.82 7.55
CA ALA A 123 -1.58 7.77 7.40
C ALA A 123 -1.48 8.45 6.04
N GLY A 124 -2.62 8.87 5.47
CA GLY A 124 -2.66 9.52 4.16
C GLY A 124 -3.63 10.70 4.11
N VAL A 125 -3.33 11.66 3.23
CA VAL A 125 -4.22 12.77 2.86
C VAL A 125 -4.03 13.09 1.38
N SER A 126 -5.13 13.24 0.63
CA SER A 126 -5.13 13.63 -0.78
C SER A 126 -5.45 15.12 -0.94
N GLN A 127 -4.86 15.71 -1.98
CA GLN A 127 -5.10 17.10 -2.36
C GLN A 127 -5.45 17.18 -3.85
N SER A 128 -6.59 17.79 -4.13
CA SER A 128 -7.02 18.11 -5.49
C SER A 128 -6.31 19.37 -6.02
N ASP A 129 -6.53 19.67 -7.29
CA ASP A 129 -6.08 20.95 -7.87
C ASP A 129 -6.58 22.13 -7.04
N THR A 130 -5.70 23.08 -6.74
CA THR A 130 -5.91 24.22 -5.84
C THR A 130 -6.18 23.89 -4.37
N GLY A 131 -6.10 22.61 -3.97
CA GLY A 131 -6.22 22.17 -2.59
C GLY A 131 -5.05 22.69 -1.70
N VAL A 132 -5.31 22.78 -0.40
CA VAL A 132 -4.33 23.27 0.58
C VAL A 132 -3.44 22.11 1.03
N ILE A 133 -2.14 22.17 0.74
CA ILE A 133 -1.18 21.12 1.12
C ILE A 133 -1.08 20.99 2.66
N ASP A 134 -1.16 22.12 3.39
CA ASP A 134 -1.14 22.15 4.85
C ASP A 134 -2.45 21.61 5.45
N THR A 135 -2.68 20.32 5.26
CA THR A 135 -3.86 19.60 5.74
C THR A 135 -3.39 18.41 6.58
N ALA A 136 -4.07 18.16 7.71
CA ALA A 136 -3.73 17.07 8.61
C ALA A 136 -3.88 15.70 7.93
N PHE A 137 -2.95 14.79 8.20
CA PHE A 137 -3.10 13.39 7.84
C PHE A 137 -4.32 12.76 8.52
N GLY A 138 -4.88 11.72 7.92
CA GLY A 138 -5.87 10.86 8.55
C GLY A 138 -5.30 10.07 9.74
N THR A 139 -6.11 9.21 10.34
CA THR A 139 -5.66 8.33 11.42
C THR A 139 -4.63 7.33 10.90
N ALA A 140 -3.50 7.22 11.60
CA ALA A 140 -2.49 6.21 11.31
C ALA A 140 -3.02 4.81 11.66
N ILE A 141 -2.80 3.86 10.76
CA ILE A 141 -3.22 2.46 10.90
C ILE A 141 -2.04 1.58 10.51
N GLY A 142 -1.79 0.52 11.28
CA GLY A 142 -0.73 -0.42 10.99
C GLY A 142 -1.13 -1.89 11.10
N PRO A 143 -0.28 -2.81 10.59
CA PRO A 143 -0.39 -4.23 10.86
C PRO A 143 -0.03 -4.53 12.32
N THR A 144 -0.25 -5.75 12.75
CA THR A 144 0.33 -6.26 13.99
C THR A 144 1.86 -6.12 13.94
N ALA A 145 2.46 -5.71 15.06
CA ALA A 145 3.91 -5.59 15.19
C ALA A 145 4.61 -6.90 14.79
N LYS A 146 5.68 -6.79 14.01
CA LYS A 146 6.41 -7.92 13.44
C LYS A 146 7.72 -8.15 14.20
N ALA A 147 7.91 -9.35 14.74
CA ALA A 147 9.17 -9.73 15.39
C ALA A 147 10.29 -9.90 14.37
N HIS A 148 11.48 -9.38 14.71
CA HIS A 148 12.71 -9.65 13.97
C HIS A 148 13.23 -11.04 14.27
N THR A 149 13.85 -11.70 13.30
CA THR A 149 14.35 -13.07 13.42
C THR A 149 15.61 -13.19 14.28
N GLY A 150 16.35 -12.10 14.46
CA GLY A 150 17.58 -12.04 15.25
C GLY A 150 18.87 -12.09 14.44
N ASP A 151 18.79 -12.17 13.13
CA ASP A 151 19.95 -12.10 12.23
C ASP A 151 20.02 -10.74 11.54
N SER A 152 21.08 -9.98 11.78
CA SER A 152 21.28 -8.68 11.17
C SER A 152 21.30 -8.77 9.64
N GLY A 153 20.38 -8.07 9.00
CA GLY A 153 20.24 -8.07 7.54
C GLY A 153 19.18 -9.03 7.01
N ASP A 154 18.54 -9.83 7.85
CA ASP A 154 17.33 -10.54 7.45
C ASP A 154 16.22 -9.55 7.11
N ILE A 155 15.47 -9.87 6.05
CA ILE A 155 14.31 -9.06 5.66
C ILE A 155 13.08 -9.53 6.41
N ASP A 156 12.48 -8.62 7.18
CA ASP A 156 11.19 -8.81 7.78
C ASP A 156 10.10 -8.17 6.91
N ILE A 157 8.99 -8.89 6.75
CA ILE A 157 7.81 -8.41 6.02
C ILE A 157 6.63 -8.47 6.99
N THR A 158 5.96 -7.34 7.19
CA THR A 158 4.77 -7.31 8.05
C THR A 158 3.61 -8.08 7.41
N ALA A 159 2.62 -8.45 8.21
CA ALA A 159 1.31 -8.78 7.70
C ALA A 159 0.73 -7.57 6.93
N GLU A 160 -0.33 -7.77 6.16
CA GLU A 160 -1.08 -6.68 5.59
C GLU A 160 -1.82 -5.91 6.70
N SER A 161 -1.81 -4.58 6.63
CA SER A 161 -2.47 -3.71 7.61
C SER A 161 -4.00 -3.82 7.56
N GLY A 162 -4.66 -3.27 8.55
CA GLY A 162 -6.06 -2.85 8.46
C GLY A 162 -6.26 -1.78 7.38
N ALA A 163 -7.50 -1.42 7.13
CA ALA A 163 -7.87 -0.40 6.14
C ALA A 163 -7.39 0.99 6.59
N VAL A 164 -6.53 1.61 5.80
CA VAL A 164 -6.07 3.00 5.95
C VAL A 164 -7.02 3.90 5.17
N THR A 165 -7.69 4.81 5.85
CA THR A 165 -8.53 5.82 5.21
C THR A 165 -7.67 7.01 4.80
N ILE A 166 -7.70 7.36 3.52
CA ILE A 166 -7.06 8.56 3.00
C ILE A 166 -8.06 9.72 3.08
N SER A 167 -7.71 10.75 3.83
CA SER A 167 -8.55 11.96 3.93
C SER A 167 -8.59 12.67 2.58
N GLY A 168 -9.78 13.00 2.06
CA GLY A 168 -9.95 13.66 0.77
C GLY A 168 -9.62 12.79 -0.44
N ALA A 169 -9.70 11.46 -0.34
CA ALA A 169 -9.36 10.54 -1.42
C ALA A 169 -10.16 10.82 -2.71
N GLY A 170 -9.47 10.94 -3.82
CA GLY A 170 -10.02 11.12 -5.17
C GLY A 170 -9.04 10.65 -6.24
N ASP A 171 -9.55 10.40 -7.44
CA ASP A 171 -8.74 10.17 -8.63
C ASP A 171 -8.17 11.51 -9.14
N ASP A 172 -7.09 11.47 -9.90
CA ASP A 172 -6.36 12.65 -10.39
C ASP A 172 -5.81 13.58 -9.27
N GLU A 173 -5.68 13.09 -8.04
CA GLU A 173 -5.16 13.82 -6.89
C GLU A 173 -3.76 13.38 -6.49
N LEU A 174 -3.03 14.27 -5.81
CA LEU A 174 -1.76 13.92 -5.19
C LEU A 174 -1.98 13.52 -3.74
N THR A 175 -1.70 12.26 -3.42
CA THR A 175 -1.81 11.74 -2.07
C THR A 175 -0.45 11.83 -1.36
N PHE A 176 -0.45 12.48 -0.21
CA PHE A 176 0.67 12.53 0.72
C PHE A 176 0.51 11.45 1.77
N PHE A 177 1.59 10.77 2.09
CA PHE A 177 1.64 9.73 3.10
C PHE A 177 2.67 10.04 4.17
N ASN A 178 2.36 9.64 5.39
CA ASN A 178 3.26 9.61 6.53
C ASN A 178 3.36 8.17 7.04
N ILE A 179 4.55 7.58 6.93
CA ILE A 179 4.90 6.28 7.55
C ILE A 179 5.63 6.55 8.85
N GLN A 180 5.23 5.89 9.92
CA GLN A 180 5.86 6.03 11.24
C GLN A 180 6.22 4.67 11.83
N ARG A 181 7.24 4.67 12.69
CA ARG A 181 7.47 3.64 13.70
C ARG A 181 6.76 4.07 14.97
N ASP A 182 5.85 3.24 15.47
CA ASP A 182 5.12 3.44 16.72
C ASP A 182 5.87 2.65 17.82
N THR A 183 6.63 3.38 18.62
CA THR A 183 7.48 2.80 19.67
C THR A 183 6.72 2.45 20.94
N ASP A 184 5.51 2.94 21.10
CA ASP A 184 4.63 2.58 22.23
C ASP A 184 4.08 1.15 22.09
N ASP A 185 3.89 0.69 20.83
CA ASP A 185 3.36 -0.63 20.50
C ASP A 185 4.44 -1.59 19.93
N ASP A 186 5.74 -1.26 20.12
CA ASP A 186 6.87 -2.08 19.71
C ASP A 186 7.84 -2.32 20.90
N ASN A 187 8.75 -3.26 20.76
CA ASN A 187 9.76 -3.53 21.80
C ASN A 187 11.15 -3.85 21.22
N GLN A 188 11.36 -3.50 19.95
CA GLN A 188 12.68 -3.61 19.32
C GLN A 188 13.60 -2.50 19.84
N THR A 189 14.78 -2.89 20.37
CA THR A 189 15.75 -1.96 20.94
C THR A 189 16.82 -1.47 19.96
N GLY A 190 16.83 -1.98 18.74
CA GLY A 190 17.65 -1.49 17.64
C GLY A 190 16.87 -0.59 16.69
N ASP A 191 17.60 0.17 15.86
CA ASP A 191 16.97 0.95 14.81
C ASP A 191 16.26 0.04 13.81
N ALA A 192 15.03 0.38 13.47
CA ALA A 192 14.30 -0.29 12.41
C ALA A 192 14.64 0.35 11.06
N ARG A 193 15.23 -0.42 10.16
CA ARG A 193 15.67 0.01 8.82
C ARG A 193 14.58 -0.24 7.81
N LEU A 194 13.79 0.76 7.48
CA LEU A 194 12.76 0.67 6.45
C LEU A 194 13.40 0.58 5.06
N LEU A 195 13.05 -0.48 4.31
CA LEU A 195 13.49 -0.69 2.91
C LEU A 195 12.45 -0.17 1.92
N GLY A 196 11.19 -0.17 2.30
CA GLY A 196 10.07 0.28 1.50
C GLY A 196 8.76 -0.34 1.95
N ILE A 197 7.68 0.03 1.29
CA ILE A 197 6.35 -0.50 1.54
C ILE A 197 5.67 -0.93 0.25
N GLN A 198 4.76 -1.90 0.36
CA GLN A 198 3.77 -2.18 -0.67
C GLN A 198 2.43 -1.60 -0.23
N ILE A 199 1.84 -0.78 -1.08
CA ILE A 199 0.48 -0.27 -0.93
C ILE A 199 -0.43 -1.11 -1.81
N PHE A 200 -1.55 -1.57 -1.25
CA PHE A 200 -2.58 -2.30 -1.97
C PHE A 200 -3.83 -1.43 -2.06
N TYR A 201 -4.33 -1.24 -3.26
CA TYR A 201 -5.53 -0.46 -3.53
C TYR A 201 -6.49 -1.24 -4.41
N THR A 202 -7.76 -0.89 -4.38
CA THR A 202 -8.81 -1.57 -5.17
C THR A 202 -9.11 -0.75 -6.42
N THR A 203 -9.15 -1.43 -7.57
CA THR A 203 -9.57 -0.82 -8.83
C THR A 203 -11.05 -1.05 -9.09
N ASP A 204 -11.70 -0.13 -9.78
CA ASP A 204 -13.08 -0.25 -10.24
C ASP A 204 -13.20 -0.11 -11.77
N ALA A 205 -12.08 0.04 -12.46
CA ALA A 205 -11.95 0.06 -13.91
C ALA A 205 -10.77 -0.79 -14.36
N ALA A 206 -10.76 -1.21 -15.63
CA ALA A 206 -9.68 -2.02 -16.19
C ALA A 206 -8.44 -1.18 -16.58
N ASN A 207 -8.59 0.10 -16.75
CA ASN A 207 -7.55 1.05 -17.17
C ASN A 207 -7.95 2.49 -16.79
N ASP A 208 -7.07 3.43 -17.07
CA ASP A 208 -7.22 4.86 -16.79
C ASP A 208 -7.99 5.64 -17.89
N ALA A 209 -8.75 4.96 -18.74
CA ALA A 209 -9.50 5.59 -19.84
C ALA A 209 -10.88 6.09 -19.41
#